data_b726d5d1738757420cca88df8e7046fc
#
_entry.id   b726d5d1738757420cca88df8e7046fc
#
_cell.length_a   1.000
_cell.length_b   1.000
_cell.length_c   1.000
_cell.angle_alpha   90.00
_cell.angle_beta   90.00
_cell.angle_gamma   90.00
#
_symmetry.space_group_name_H-M   'P 1'
#
loop_
_entity.id
_entity.type
_entity.pdbx_description
1 polymer ?
#
loop_
_entity_poly.entity_id
_entity_poly.type
_entity_poly.pdbx_seq_one_letter_code
_entity_poly.pdbx_strand_id
1 'polypeptide(L)'
;MNAFNVLKNEDEEDSNSSDALVDDANSAMKPSFLPQQQHHHSFQKKNMFCNNCGKNGHVMHACKNPITSNGMIVFKDSDEGASYLMIRRKDTLGFVEFIRGKYPIYNQTYVQRLIDEMTVDEKRRLQTQTFSELWKNVWGDYLNSKYQNEEAVSCDRFNMLKSGIKLNRGGNNNHYTLDTLIANSSTQWAEPEWGFPKGRRNYQEKDMDCAMREFAEETGYDETRLIVMQNIIPYEEIFMGSNMKTYKHKYFVAYMP
;
A
#
# COMPACT_ATOMS: atom_id res chain seq x y z
N MET A 1 -17.29 5.28 18.68
CA MET A 1 -17.70 4.73 17.37
C MET A 1 -16.43 4.35 16.64
N ASN A 2 -16.24 3.07 16.36
CA ASN A 2 -14.96 2.55 15.85
C ASN A 2 -14.84 2.75 14.35
N ALA A 3 -14.02 3.71 13.92
CA ALA A 3 -13.62 3.92 12.52
C ALA A 3 -12.64 2.82 12.01
N PHE A 4 -12.66 1.61 12.58
CA PHE A 4 -11.60 0.62 12.44
C PHE A 4 -11.84 -0.48 11.41
N ASN A 5 -12.92 -0.42 10.64
CA ASN A 5 -13.25 -1.52 9.70
C ASN A 5 -12.77 -1.29 8.26
N VAL A 6 -12.11 -0.18 7.95
CA VAL A 6 -11.91 0.27 6.56
C VAL A 6 -10.59 -0.20 5.92
N LEU A 7 -9.62 -0.67 6.69
CA LEU A 7 -8.31 -1.07 6.14
C LEU A 7 -8.29 -2.41 5.39
N LYS A 8 -9.45 -3.06 5.15
CA LYS A 8 -9.48 -4.44 4.64
C LYS A 8 -9.34 -4.61 3.14
N ASN A 9 -9.54 -3.57 2.34
CA ASN A 9 -9.68 -3.72 0.89
C ASN A 9 -8.51 -3.18 0.05
N GLU A 10 -7.51 -2.50 0.62
CA GLU A 10 -6.44 -1.89 -0.17
C GLU A 10 -5.35 -2.84 -0.66
N ASP A 11 -5.25 -4.06 -0.08
CA ASP A 11 -4.10 -4.94 -0.27
C ASP A 11 -4.36 -6.22 -1.09
N GLU A 12 -5.55 -6.42 -1.66
CA GLU A 12 -5.91 -7.72 -2.24
C GLU A 12 -5.28 -8.04 -3.60
N GLU A 13 -4.62 -7.12 -4.31
CA GLU A 13 -4.21 -7.36 -5.71
C GLU A 13 -2.71 -7.54 -5.98
N ASP A 14 -1.81 -7.43 -5.02
CA ASP A 14 -0.36 -7.41 -5.30
C ASP A 14 0.38 -8.77 -5.16
N SER A 15 -0.30 -9.90 -5.02
CA SER A 15 0.36 -11.19 -4.73
C SER A 15 0.35 -12.20 -5.87
N ASN A 16 0.74 -11.82 -7.10
CA ASN A 16 1.01 -12.81 -8.15
C ASN A 16 2.24 -12.41 -8.98
N SER A 17 3.45 -12.61 -8.42
CA SER A 17 4.69 -12.77 -9.17
C SER A 17 5.31 -14.10 -8.78
N SER A 18 4.92 -15.15 -9.47
CA SER A 18 5.66 -16.42 -9.46
C SER A 18 6.88 -16.27 -10.37
N ASP A 19 8.07 -16.21 -9.79
CA ASP A 19 9.33 -16.45 -10.48
C ASP A 19 9.38 -17.93 -10.90
N ALA A 20 9.26 -18.16 -12.20
CA ALA A 20 9.54 -19.46 -12.79
C ALA A 20 11.03 -19.54 -13.10
N LEU A 21 11.72 -20.42 -12.39
CA LEU A 21 13.08 -20.87 -12.72
C LEU A 21 13.08 -21.65 -14.03
N VAL A 22 14.03 -21.29 -14.89
CA VAL A 22 14.33 -21.93 -16.16
C VAL A 22 15.22 -23.14 -15.88
N ASP A 23 14.83 -24.35 -16.31
CA ASP A 23 15.73 -25.45 -16.50
C ASP A 23 15.72 -25.85 -17.96
N ASP A 24 16.94 -25.86 -18.52
CA ASP A 24 17.33 -26.40 -19.83
C ASP A 24 17.29 -27.90 -19.86
N ALA A 25 16.82 -28.50 -20.94
CA ALA A 25 17.52 -29.45 -21.76
C ALA A 25 16.65 -30.28 -22.73
N ASN A 26 16.94 -30.09 -23.97
CA ASN A 26 17.27 -31.11 -25.00
C ASN A 26 16.17 -31.78 -25.83
N SER A 27 16.29 -31.45 -27.12
CA SER A 27 16.38 -32.33 -28.29
C SER A 27 15.12 -32.95 -28.92
N ALA A 28 14.96 -32.49 -30.16
CA ALA A 28 14.65 -33.24 -31.39
C ALA A 28 13.18 -33.56 -31.74
N MET A 29 12.80 -33.01 -32.84
CA MET A 29 12.09 -33.50 -34.05
C MET A 29 10.91 -32.63 -34.48
N LYS A 30 11.11 -32.04 -35.68
CA LYS A 30 10.00 -31.47 -36.50
C LYS A 30 9.19 -32.58 -37.16
N PRO A 31 7.87 -32.32 -37.38
CA PRO A 31 7.49 -32.08 -38.79
C PRO A 31 6.47 -30.92 -39.00
N SER A 32 6.72 -30.24 -40.08
CA SER A 32 5.90 -29.57 -41.11
C SER A 32 4.43 -29.18 -40.89
N PHE A 33 4.23 -27.88 -41.12
CA PHE A 33 3.17 -27.12 -41.83
C PHE A 33 1.68 -27.44 -41.64
N LEU A 34 1.01 -26.45 -41.07
CA LEU A 34 -0.21 -25.81 -41.63
C LEU A 34 -0.45 -24.44 -40.96
N PRO A 35 -0.91 -23.39 -41.67
CA PRO A 35 -1.07 -22.05 -41.06
C PRO A 35 -2.34 -21.99 -40.26
N GLN A 36 -2.25 -21.89 -38.94
CA GLN A 36 -3.40 -21.57 -38.10
C GLN A 36 -3.50 -20.07 -37.88
N GLN A 37 -4.68 -19.58 -38.20
CA GLN A 37 -5.15 -18.21 -38.20
C GLN A 37 -4.91 -17.51 -36.86
N GLN A 38 -4.12 -16.44 -36.92
CA GLN A 38 -3.96 -15.44 -35.83
C GLN A 38 -5.17 -14.51 -35.82
N HIS A 39 -6.28 -14.89 -35.18
CA HIS A 39 -7.45 -13.99 -35.05
C HIS A 39 -8.14 -13.97 -33.69
N HIS A 40 -7.52 -14.40 -32.58
CA HIS A 40 -8.24 -14.40 -31.29
C HIS A 40 -7.66 -13.52 -30.14
N HIS A 41 -6.59 -12.77 -30.35
CA HIS A 41 -6.00 -11.97 -29.24
C HIS A 41 -6.44 -10.51 -29.13
N SER A 42 -7.14 -9.94 -30.11
CA SER A 42 -7.52 -8.51 -30.06
C SER A 42 -8.85 -8.20 -29.36
N PHE A 43 -9.77 -9.16 -29.28
CA PHE A 43 -11.10 -8.93 -28.72
C PHE A 43 -11.14 -8.94 -27.18
N GLN A 44 -10.29 -9.71 -26.52
CA GLN A 44 -10.26 -9.77 -25.05
C GLN A 44 -9.64 -8.54 -24.37
N LYS A 45 -8.69 -7.85 -25.02
CA LYS A 45 -8.03 -6.66 -24.46
C LYS A 45 -8.95 -5.44 -24.35
N LYS A 46 -10.00 -5.32 -25.17
CA LYS A 46 -10.88 -4.14 -25.18
C LYS A 46 -11.81 -4.05 -23.96
N ASN A 47 -12.10 -5.15 -23.30
CA ASN A 47 -13.04 -5.20 -22.16
C ASN A 47 -12.39 -5.20 -20.78
N MET A 48 -11.04 -5.18 -20.71
CA MET A 48 -10.34 -5.13 -19.42
C MET A 48 -10.33 -3.70 -18.90
N PHE A 49 -10.95 -3.48 -17.75
CA PHE A 49 -10.93 -2.20 -17.04
C PHE A 49 -9.79 -2.15 -16.03
N CYS A 50 -9.07 -1.05 -15.99
CA CYS A 50 -8.00 -0.82 -15.03
C CYS A 50 -8.49 0.00 -13.84
N ASN A 51 -8.62 -0.63 -12.67
CA ASN A 51 -9.02 0.06 -11.45
C ASN A 51 -8.05 1.19 -11.05
N ASN A 52 -6.77 1.09 -11.43
CA ASN A 52 -5.80 2.14 -11.13
C ASN A 52 -6.07 3.44 -11.89
N CYS A 53 -6.16 3.39 -13.22
CA CYS A 53 -6.26 4.61 -14.05
C CYS A 53 -7.66 4.86 -14.63
N GLY A 54 -8.63 3.97 -14.41
CA GLY A 54 -10.00 4.10 -14.92
C GLY A 54 -10.15 3.89 -16.43
N LYS A 55 -9.13 3.37 -17.13
CA LYS A 55 -9.13 3.17 -18.57
C LYS A 55 -9.32 1.70 -18.94
N ASN A 56 -9.92 1.46 -20.10
CA ASN A 56 -10.01 0.11 -20.67
C ASN A 56 -8.72 -0.28 -21.40
N GLY A 57 -8.54 -1.60 -21.63
CA GLY A 57 -7.46 -2.17 -22.44
C GLY A 57 -6.31 -2.81 -21.65
N HIS A 58 -6.28 -2.67 -20.35
CA HIS A 58 -5.33 -3.34 -19.45
C HIS A 58 -5.91 -3.50 -18.03
N VAL A 59 -5.29 -4.32 -17.23
CA VAL A 59 -5.60 -4.51 -15.81
C VAL A 59 -4.62 -3.75 -14.92
N MET A 60 -4.92 -3.62 -13.63
CA MET A 60 -4.15 -2.80 -12.69
C MET A 60 -2.65 -3.15 -12.67
N HIS A 61 -2.28 -4.43 -12.61
CA HIS A 61 -0.86 -4.86 -12.56
C HIS A 61 -0.07 -4.55 -13.84
N ALA A 62 -0.74 -4.34 -14.99
CA ALA A 62 -0.12 -3.91 -16.24
C ALA A 62 -0.19 -2.38 -16.44
N CYS A 63 -0.68 -1.63 -15.45
CA CYS A 63 -0.81 -0.18 -15.54
C CYS A 63 0.55 0.49 -15.36
N LYS A 64 0.88 1.40 -16.29
CA LYS A 64 2.13 2.19 -16.25
C LYS A 64 1.98 3.53 -15.53
N ASN A 65 0.75 3.88 -15.14
CA ASN A 65 0.52 5.12 -14.40
C ASN A 65 0.87 4.94 -12.91
N PRO A 66 1.16 6.03 -12.20
CA PRO A 66 1.29 6.01 -10.75
C PRO A 66 0.09 5.33 -10.07
N ILE A 67 0.32 4.71 -8.93
CA ILE A 67 -0.75 4.15 -8.10
C ILE A 67 -1.66 5.29 -7.67
N THR A 68 -2.92 5.25 -8.12
CA THR A 68 -3.85 6.39 -7.99
C THR A 68 -4.86 6.13 -6.88
N SER A 69 -4.99 7.09 -5.96
CA SER A 69 -6.08 7.21 -4.99
C SER A 69 -6.89 8.47 -5.26
N ASN A 70 -8.20 8.40 -5.03
CA ASN A 70 -9.11 9.53 -5.13
C ASN A 70 -9.65 9.87 -3.74
N GLY A 71 -9.71 11.14 -3.38
CA GLY A 71 -10.13 11.58 -2.06
C GLY A 71 -10.80 12.95 -2.06
N MET A 72 -11.17 13.38 -0.85
CA MET A 72 -11.88 14.63 -0.62
C MET A 72 -11.09 15.54 0.31
N ILE A 73 -10.92 16.80 -0.09
CA ILE A 73 -10.55 17.90 0.80
C ILE A 73 -11.85 18.51 1.27
N VAL A 74 -12.24 18.21 2.50
CA VAL A 74 -13.49 18.73 3.09
C VAL A 74 -13.17 19.84 4.05
N PHE A 75 -13.87 20.97 3.91
CA PHE A 75 -13.72 22.12 4.80
C PHE A 75 -15.07 22.60 5.31
N LYS A 76 -15.03 23.32 6.41
CA LYS A 76 -16.13 24.09 6.96
C LYS A 76 -15.65 25.45 7.41
N ASP A 77 -16.55 26.42 7.50
CA ASP A 77 -16.24 27.70 8.11
C ASP A 77 -16.16 27.56 9.62
N SER A 78 -15.24 28.29 10.23
CA SER A 78 -15.10 28.47 11.66
C SER A 78 -14.74 29.90 11.97
N ASP A 79 -14.86 30.31 13.24
CA ASP A 79 -14.56 31.69 13.69
C ASP A 79 -13.10 32.10 13.39
N GLU A 80 -12.20 31.15 13.27
CA GLU A 80 -10.78 31.34 12.98
C GLU A 80 -10.43 31.18 11.46
N GLY A 81 -11.43 30.99 10.60
CA GLY A 81 -11.28 30.75 9.17
C GLY A 81 -11.71 29.31 8.77
N ALA A 82 -11.22 28.83 7.64
CA ALA A 82 -11.57 27.51 7.15
C ALA A 82 -10.89 26.41 7.97
N SER A 83 -11.69 25.46 8.49
CA SER A 83 -11.22 24.25 9.15
C SER A 83 -11.33 23.06 8.20
N TYR A 84 -10.30 22.21 8.13
CA TYR A 84 -10.24 21.05 7.24
C TYR A 84 -10.44 19.77 8.02
N LEU A 85 -11.21 18.83 7.44
CA LEU A 85 -11.34 17.48 7.98
C LEU A 85 -10.15 16.66 7.52
N MET A 86 -9.43 16.10 8.48
CA MET A 86 -8.34 15.15 8.25
C MET A 86 -8.54 13.89 9.07
N ILE A 87 -7.99 12.79 8.61
CA ILE A 87 -7.96 11.51 9.30
C ILE A 87 -6.53 11.18 9.71
N ARG A 88 -6.38 10.51 10.83
CA ARG A 88 -5.10 9.97 11.29
C ARG A 88 -5.08 8.46 11.09
N ARG A 89 -4.00 7.94 10.53
CA ARG A 89 -3.81 6.50 10.42
C ARG A 89 -3.77 5.85 11.81
N LYS A 90 -4.15 4.59 11.88
CA LYS A 90 -4.01 3.78 13.09
C LYS A 90 -2.54 3.46 13.38
N ASP A 91 -1.85 3.01 12.35
CA ASP A 91 -0.42 2.69 12.35
C ASP A 91 0.26 3.42 11.19
N THR A 92 1.57 3.73 11.34
CA THR A 92 2.36 4.38 10.29
C THR A 92 2.52 3.48 9.07
N LEU A 93 2.72 4.09 7.90
CA LEU A 93 3.03 3.32 6.67
C LEU A 93 4.28 2.47 6.86
N GLY A 94 5.33 3.03 7.48
CA GLY A 94 6.56 2.29 7.78
C GLY A 94 6.31 1.06 8.64
N PHE A 95 5.47 1.16 9.67
CA PHE A 95 5.13 0.03 10.54
C PHE A 95 4.34 -1.06 9.79
N VAL A 96 3.32 -0.68 9.04
CA VAL A 96 2.51 -1.63 8.25
C VAL A 96 3.38 -2.36 7.22
N GLU A 97 4.19 -1.65 6.44
CA GLU A 97 5.10 -2.25 5.45
C GLU A 97 6.16 -3.15 6.11
N PHE A 98 6.66 -2.76 7.29
CA PHE A 98 7.59 -3.57 8.06
C PHE A 98 6.96 -4.89 8.53
N ILE A 99 5.74 -4.83 9.09
CA ILE A 99 5.04 -6.04 9.55
C ILE A 99 4.67 -6.96 8.37
N ARG A 100 4.34 -6.41 7.19
CA ARG A 100 4.11 -7.21 5.96
C ARG A 100 5.34 -7.99 5.50
N GLY A 101 6.53 -7.57 5.87
CA GLY A 101 7.76 -8.24 5.52
C GLY A 101 8.13 -8.19 4.02
N LYS A 102 7.44 -7.40 3.19
CA LYS A 102 7.68 -7.32 1.72
C LYS A 102 8.78 -6.30 1.37
N TYR A 103 9.92 -6.38 2.02
CA TYR A 103 11.08 -5.51 1.79
C TYR A 103 12.36 -6.33 1.63
N PRO A 104 13.39 -5.79 0.94
CA PRO A 104 14.68 -6.46 0.80
C PRO A 104 15.44 -6.47 2.13
N ILE A 105 15.35 -7.59 2.87
CA ILE A 105 15.91 -7.73 4.21
C ILE A 105 17.41 -7.46 4.27
N TYR A 106 18.15 -7.65 3.19
CA TYR A 106 19.59 -7.38 3.09
C TYR A 106 19.90 -5.93 2.69
N ASN A 107 18.91 -5.07 2.53
CA ASN A 107 19.09 -3.65 2.29
C ASN A 107 18.85 -2.86 3.59
N GLN A 108 19.89 -2.74 4.40
CA GLN A 108 19.84 -2.04 5.70
C GLN A 108 19.25 -0.63 5.58
N THR A 109 19.63 0.12 4.55
CA THR A 109 19.14 1.50 4.34
C THR A 109 17.63 1.53 4.13
N TYR A 110 17.08 0.56 3.38
CA TYR A 110 15.64 0.46 3.17
C TYR A 110 14.91 0.15 4.48
N VAL A 111 15.40 -0.87 5.22
CA VAL A 111 14.79 -1.26 6.50
C VAL A 111 14.88 -0.11 7.52
N GLN A 112 16.01 0.62 7.56
CA GLN A 112 16.17 1.79 8.42
C GLN A 112 15.12 2.87 8.13
N ARG A 113 14.82 3.14 6.84
CA ARG A 113 13.77 4.12 6.46
C ARG A 113 12.41 3.74 7.00
N LEU A 114 12.02 2.45 6.92
CA LEU A 114 10.77 1.99 7.51
C LEU A 114 10.71 2.24 9.02
N ILE A 115 11.82 1.99 9.73
CA ILE A 115 11.92 2.29 11.17
C ILE A 115 11.86 3.79 11.46
N ASP A 116 12.47 4.62 10.61
CA ASP A 116 12.48 6.07 10.79
C ASP A 116 11.10 6.72 10.55
N GLU A 117 10.21 6.06 9.81
CA GLU A 117 8.84 6.49 9.62
C GLU A 117 7.94 6.16 10.82
N MET A 118 8.35 5.24 11.70
CA MET A 118 7.54 4.77 12.82
C MET A 118 7.47 5.74 13.99
N THR A 119 6.36 5.68 14.71
CA THR A 119 6.22 6.36 16.00
C THR A 119 7.10 5.72 17.07
N VAL A 120 7.35 6.47 18.15
CA VAL A 120 8.07 5.95 19.33
C VAL A 120 7.36 4.73 19.91
N ASP A 121 6.02 4.74 19.95
CA ASP A 121 5.24 3.61 20.46
C ASP A 121 5.38 2.36 19.57
N GLU A 122 5.34 2.52 18.25
CA GLU A 122 5.52 1.41 17.31
C GLU A 122 6.91 0.78 17.42
N LYS A 123 7.97 1.60 17.52
CA LYS A 123 9.34 1.12 17.77
C LYS A 123 9.40 0.31 19.07
N ARG A 124 8.76 0.80 20.14
CA ARG A 124 8.67 0.08 21.42
C ARG A 124 7.90 -1.24 21.27
N ARG A 125 6.77 -1.26 20.55
CA ARG A 125 6.01 -2.48 20.28
C ARG A 125 6.86 -3.53 19.55
N LEU A 126 7.67 -3.15 18.56
CA LEU A 126 8.58 -4.08 17.86
C LEU A 126 9.60 -4.75 18.81
N GLN A 127 10.03 -4.06 19.86
CA GLN A 127 10.98 -4.61 20.82
C GLN A 127 10.31 -5.53 21.84
N THR A 128 9.08 -5.22 22.27
CA THR A 128 8.44 -5.83 23.44
C THR A 128 7.38 -6.87 23.13
N GLN A 129 6.77 -6.81 21.93
CA GLN A 129 5.68 -7.72 21.54
C GLN A 129 6.20 -8.88 20.67
N THR A 130 5.45 -9.97 20.68
CA THR A 130 5.65 -11.08 19.74
C THR A 130 5.17 -10.71 18.35
N PHE A 131 5.70 -11.36 17.31
CA PHE A 131 5.25 -11.12 15.95
C PHE A 131 3.75 -11.39 15.77
N SER A 132 3.22 -12.43 16.38
CA SER A 132 1.80 -12.76 16.28
C SER A 132 0.90 -11.66 16.87
N GLU A 133 1.30 -11.05 17.99
CA GLU A 133 0.58 -9.88 18.55
C GLU A 133 0.64 -8.67 17.63
N LEU A 134 1.82 -8.39 17.04
CA LEU A 134 1.99 -7.30 16.08
C LEU A 134 1.16 -7.51 14.82
N TRP A 135 1.18 -8.73 14.28
CA TRP A 135 0.40 -9.13 13.11
C TRP A 135 -1.10 -8.97 13.35
N LYS A 136 -1.59 -9.54 14.47
CA LYS A 136 -2.98 -9.42 14.88
C LYS A 136 -3.42 -7.96 15.11
N ASN A 137 -2.55 -7.13 15.65
CA ASN A 137 -2.84 -5.71 15.86
C ASN A 137 -3.01 -4.95 14.54
N VAL A 138 -2.26 -5.30 13.49
CA VAL A 138 -2.37 -4.67 12.17
C VAL A 138 -3.59 -5.19 11.41
N TRP A 139 -3.78 -6.53 11.34
CA TRP A 139 -4.76 -7.18 10.46
C TRP A 139 -6.03 -7.64 11.14
N GLY A 140 -6.08 -7.64 12.48
CA GLY A 140 -7.19 -8.16 13.26
C GLY A 140 -7.23 -9.68 13.30
N ASP A 141 -8.38 -10.23 13.77
CA ASP A 141 -8.61 -11.68 13.91
C ASP A 141 -9.03 -12.38 12.59
N TYR A 142 -9.06 -11.69 11.48
CA TYR A 142 -9.51 -12.21 10.18
C TYR A 142 -8.39 -12.96 9.46
N LEU A 143 -8.24 -14.23 9.84
CA LEU A 143 -7.32 -15.16 9.21
C LEU A 143 -7.96 -15.83 7.99
N ASN A 144 -7.98 -15.18 6.85
CA ASN A 144 -8.17 -15.88 5.58
C ASN A 144 -6.92 -16.70 5.27
N SER A 145 -7.09 -17.92 4.77
CA SER A 145 -5.99 -18.85 4.41
C SER A 145 -4.92 -18.20 3.50
N LYS A 146 -5.30 -17.19 2.73
CA LYS A 146 -4.41 -16.40 1.87
C LYS A 146 -3.33 -15.64 2.67
N TYR A 147 -3.66 -15.14 3.87
CA TYR A 147 -2.74 -14.38 4.71
C TYR A 147 -1.85 -15.23 5.61
N GLN A 148 -2.18 -16.51 5.82
CA GLN A 148 -1.38 -17.41 6.67
C GLN A 148 0.03 -17.62 6.10
N ASN A 149 0.16 -17.77 4.78
CA ASN A 149 1.46 -17.90 4.14
C ASN A 149 2.28 -16.60 4.21
N GLU A 150 1.63 -15.44 4.09
CA GLU A 150 2.29 -14.15 4.25
C GLU A 150 2.75 -13.93 5.69
N GLU A 151 1.94 -14.30 6.69
CA GLU A 151 2.28 -14.20 8.10
C GLU A 151 3.53 -15.03 8.42
N ALA A 152 3.60 -16.28 7.97
CA ALA A 152 4.76 -17.15 8.22
C ALA A 152 6.05 -16.55 7.66
N VAL A 153 6.05 -16.12 6.40
CA VAL A 153 7.22 -15.49 5.74
C VAL A 153 7.62 -14.20 6.44
N SER A 154 6.64 -13.39 6.84
CA SER A 154 6.89 -12.13 7.55
C SER A 154 7.44 -12.36 8.96
N CYS A 155 6.93 -13.39 9.65
CA CYS A 155 7.43 -13.84 10.96
C CYS A 155 8.90 -14.27 10.87
N ASP A 156 9.26 -15.07 9.86
CA ASP A 156 10.64 -15.50 9.65
C ASP A 156 11.57 -14.31 9.42
N ARG A 157 11.18 -13.33 8.61
CA ARG A 157 11.95 -12.10 8.37
C ARG A 157 12.12 -11.27 9.64
N PHE A 158 11.06 -11.11 10.41
CA PHE A 158 11.11 -10.43 11.70
C PHE A 158 12.10 -11.11 12.67
N ASN A 159 12.04 -12.43 12.78
CA ASN A 159 12.93 -13.22 13.63
C ASN A 159 14.39 -13.15 13.14
N MET A 160 14.62 -13.16 11.83
CA MET A 160 15.95 -12.94 11.24
C MET A 160 16.50 -11.57 11.64
N LEU A 161 15.70 -10.49 11.60
CA LEU A 161 16.14 -9.17 12.03
C LEU A 161 16.41 -9.10 13.53
N LYS A 162 15.60 -9.77 14.36
CA LYS A 162 15.89 -9.89 15.81
C LYS A 162 17.19 -10.63 16.09
N SER A 163 17.45 -11.73 15.37
CA SER A 163 18.67 -12.53 15.51
C SER A 163 19.91 -11.87 14.90
N GLY A 164 19.71 -11.02 13.92
CA GLY A 164 20.76 -10.26 13.24
C GLY A 164 21.08 -10.73 11.82
N ILE A 165 21.20 -9.76 10.93
CA ILE A 165 21.52 -9.95 9.51
C ILE A 165 23.01 -9.70 9.29
N LYS A 166 23.69 -10.67 8.71
CA LYS A 166 25.11 -10.56 8.30
C LYS A 166 25.17 -10.16 6.84
N LEU A 167 25.82 -9.04 6.54
CA LEU A 167 26.07 -8.58 5.17
C LEU A 167 27.53 -8.86 4.82
N ASN A 168 27.76 -9.86 3.98
CA ASN A 168 29.11 -10.15 3.44
C ASN A 168 29.34 -9.29 2.19
N ARG A 169 29.75 -8.02 2.36
CA ARG A 169 30.16 -7.15 1.25
C ARG A 169 31.61 -6.75 1.41
N GLY A 170 32.50 -7.26 0.53
CA GLY A 170 33.85 -6.73 0.33
C GLY A 170 34.77 -6.73 1.57
N GLY A 171 34.70 -7.78 2.40
CA GLY A 171 35.60 -7.90 3.57
C GLY A 171 35.15 -7.19 4.85
N ASN A 172 34.10 -6.38 4.81
CA ASN A 172 33.47 -5.81 5.99
C ASN A 172 32.25 -6.65 6.40
N ASN A 173 32.35 -7.31 7.55
CA ASN A 173 31.24 -7.99 8.20
C ASN A 173 30.30 -6.96 8.84
N ASN A 174 29.44 -6.31 8.03
CA ASN A 174 28.38 -5.49 8.58
C ASN A 174 27.28 -6.42 9.13
N HIS A 175 27.02 -6.27 10.41
CA HIS A 175 25.95 -6.97 11.11
C HIS A 175 24.99 -5.94 11.67
N TYR A 176 23.69 -6.14 11.49
CA TYR A 176 22.67 -5.30 12.10
C TYR A 176 21.49 -6.12 12.61
N THR A 177 20.86 -5.63 13.65
CA THR A 177 19.68 -6.22 14.29
C THR A 177 18.54 -5.21 14.29
N LEU A 178 17.33 -5.69 14.60
CA LEU A 178 16.18 -4.81 14.81
C LEU A 178 16.48 -3.76 15.89
N ASP A 179 17.10 -4.15 17.01
CA ASP A 179 17.43 -3.24 18.10
C ASP A 179 18.45 -2.17 17.68
N THR A 180 19.45 -2.54 16.87
CA THR A 180 20.40 -1.55 16.33
C THR A 180 19.75 -0.58 15.37
N LEU A 181 18.80 -1.03 14.55
CA LEU A 181 18.04 -0.14 13.66
C LEU A 181 17.16 0.85 14.45
N ILE A 182 16.50 0.37 15.50
CA ILE A 182 15.69 1.23 16.38
C ILE A 182 16.57 2.25 17.11
N ALA A 183 17.71 1.81 17.66
CA ALA A 183 18.65 2.69 18.36
C ALA A 183 19.26 3.75 17.43
N ASN A 184 19.49 3.43 16.16
CA ASN A 184 20.00 4.36 15.15
C ASN A 184 18.96 5.35 14.62
N SER A 185 17.68 5.11 14.90
CA SER A 185 16.61 6.00 14.44
C SER A 185 16.58 7.28 15.26
N SER A 186 16.74 8.42 14.59
CA SER A 186 16.69 9.75 15.20
C SER A 186 15.28 10.34 15.29
N THR A 187 14.27 9.70 14.64
CA THR A 187 12.92 10.24 14.60
C THR A 187 12.13 9.91 15.87
N GLN A 188 11.32 10.87 16.31
CA GLN A 188 10.55 10.83 17.56
C GLN A 188 9.08 11.18 17.30
N TRP A 189 8.49 10.53 16.27
CA TRP A 189 7.08 10.77 15.93
C TRP A 189 6.18 10.32 17.07
N ALA A 190 5.30 11.22 17.53
CA ALA A 190 4.36 10.93 18.61
C ALA A 190 3.11 10.16 18.09
N GLU A 191 2.76 10.39 16.85
CA GLU A 191 1.56 9.82 16.23
C GLU A 191 1.78 9.52 14.74
N PRO A 192 0.98 8.60 14.15
CA PRO A 192 1.01 8.29 12.73
C PRO A 192 0.59 9.46 11.84
N GLU A 193 0.76 9.30 10.54
CA GLU A 193 0.49 10.32 9.53
C GLU A 193 -0.98 10.73 9.50
N TRP A 194 -1.18 12.03 9.33
CA TRP A 194 -2.47 12.64 9.01
C TRP A 194 -2.60 12.83 7.50
N GLY A 195 -3.81 12.72 6.99
CA GLY A 195 -4.10 12.94 5.58
C GLY A 195 -5.57 13.23 5.34
N PHE A 196 -5.89 13.59 4.11
CA PHE A 196 -7.28 13.65 3.69
C PHE A 196 -7.81 12.25 3.40
N PRO A 197 -9.12 11.97 3.65
CA PRO A 197 -9.72 10.70 3.32
C PRO A 197 -9.61 10.42 1.82
N LYS A 198 -9.12 9.23 1.47
CA LYS A 198 -8.85 8.81 0.10
C LYS A 198 -8.63 7.31 0.01
N GLY A 199 -8.96 6.74 -1.14
CA GLY A 199 -8.61 5.36 -1.41
C GLY A 199 -8.65 5.01 -2.88
N ARG A 200 -8.55 3.72 -3.17
CA ARG A 200 -8.45 3.20 -4.53
C ARG A 200 -9.83 2.97 -5.13
N ARG A 201 -9.88 3.11 -6.46
CA ARG A 201 -11.10 2.89 -7.24
C ARG A 201 -11.51 1.42 -7.22
N ASN A 202 -12.80 1.18 -7.04
CA ASN A 202 -13.43 -0.09 -7.30
C ASN A 202 -13.62 -0.34 -8.81
N TYR A 203 -14.03 -1.54 -9.18
CA TYR A 203 -14.26 -1.90 -10.59
C TYR A 203 -15.32 -0.98 -11.23
N GLN A 204 -14.94 -0.33 -12.33
CA GLN A 204 -15.78 0.62 -13.10
C GLN A 204 -16.27 1.86 -12.33
N GLU A 205 -15.73 2.15 -11.17
CA GLU A 205 -16.05 3.32 -10.38
C GLU A 205 -15.46 4.59 -10.99
N LYS A 206 -16.17 5.71 -10.94
CA LYS A 206 -15.65 7.02 -11.36
C LYS A 206 -14.83 7.65 -10.24
N ASP A 207 -13.93 8.57 -10.59
CA ASP A 207 -13.03 9.22 -9.63
C ASP A 207 -13.78 9.91 -8.48
N MET A 208 -14.85 10.65 -8.81
CA MET A 208 -15.66 11.36 -7.82
C MET A 208 -16.42 10.38 -6.91
N ASP A 209 -17.03 9.33 -7.49
CA ASP A 209 -17.79 8.33 -6.73
C ASP A 209 -16.87 7.59 -5.76
N CYS A 210 -15.64 7.26 -6.22
CA CYS A 210 -14.58 6.72 -5.37
C CYS A 210 -14.23 7.65 -4.21
N ALA A 211 -13.99 8.93 -4.49
CA ALA A 211 -13.63 9.90 -3.46
C ALA A 211 -14.75 10.10 -2.41
N MET A 212 -16.01 10.09 -2.82
CA MET A 212 -17.16 10.18 -1.91
C MET A 212 -17.31 8.93 -1.06
N ARG A 213 -17.22 7.74 -1.67
CA ARG A 213 -17.27 6.47 -0.94
C ARG A 213 -16.15 6.37 0.09
N GLU A 214 -14.90 6.66 -0.30
CA GLU A 214 -13.74 6.62 0.62
C GLU A 214 -13.90 7.64 1.76
N PHE A 215 -14.45 8.82 1.46
CA PHE A 215 -14.78 9.80 2.52
C PHE A 215 -15.76 9.20 3.53
N ALA A 216 -16.87 8.60 3.07
CA ALA A 216 -17.85 8.01 3.95
C ALA A 216 -17.28 6.84 4.76
N GLU A 217 -16.50 5.97 4.11
CA GLU A 217 -15.88 4.80 4.74
C GLU A 217 -14.84 5.19 5.80
N GLU A 218 -13.95 6.14 5.51
CA GLU A 218 -12.85 6.53 6.40
C GLU A 218 -13.26 7.50 7.51
N THR A 219 -14.33 8.28 7.31
CA THR A 219 -14.77 9.29 8.30
C THR A 219 -16.02 8.89 9.07
N GLY A 220 -16.84 7.99 8.49
CA GLY A 220 -18.16 7.63 9.02
C GLY A 220 -19.23 8.72 8.82
N TYR A 221 -18.93 9.81 8.12
CA TYR A 221 -19.92 10.80 7.72
C TYR A 221 -20.64 10.38 6.45
N ASP A 222 -21.93 10.71 6.37
CA ASP A 222 -22.73 10.49 5.17
C ASP A 222 -22.28 11.46 4.06
N GLU A 223 -22.06 10.93 2.86
CA GLU A 223 -21.65 11.68 1.68
C GLU A 223 -22.67 12.73 1.24
N THR A 224 -23.95 12.56 1.59
CA THR A 224 -25.03 13.53 1.30
C THR A 224 -24.83 14.86 2.01
N ARG A 225 -23.98 14.92 3.04
CA ARG A 225 -23.62 16.16 3.73
C ARG A 225 -22.61 17.02 2.98
N LEU A 226 -22.02 16.48 1.92
CA LEU A 226 -20.99 17.18 1.15
C LEU A 226 -21.61 18.05 0.06
N ILE A 227 -21.20 19.30 0.02
CA ILE A 227 -21.49 20.23 -1.08
C ILE A 227 -20.21 20.30 -1.93
N VAL A 228 -20.16 19.48 -2.99
CA VAL A 228 -18.97 19.38 -3.85
C VAL A 228 -18.82 20.66 -4.69
N MET A 229 -17.62 21.22 -4.69
CA MET A 229 -17.25 22.43 -5.43
C MET A 229 -16.97 22.08 -6.89
N GLN A 230 -18.01 22.13 -7.76
CA GLN A 230 -17.95 21.67 -9.13
C GLN A 230 -17.05 22.49 -10.06
N ASN A 231 -16.78 23.75 -9.71
CA ASN A 231 -15.99 24.68 -10.55
C ASN A 231 -14.49 24.67 -10.24
N ILE A 232 -14.04 23.72 -9.39
CA ILE A 232 -12.64 23.60 -9.02
C ILE A 232 -12.06 22.34 -9.71
N ILE A 233 -10.94 22.53 -10.39
CA ILE A 233 -10.16 21.41 -10.93
C ILE A 233 -9.61 20.61 -9.73
N PRO A 234 -9.76 19.28 -9.69
CA PRO A 234 -9.22 18.48 -8.60
C PRO A 234 -7.71 18.70 -8.40
N TYR A 235 -7.29 18.80 -7.15
CA TYR A 235 -5.86 18.87 -6.81
C TYR A 235 -5.21 17.53 -7.04
N GLU A 236 -4.03 17.53 -7.62
CA GLU A 236 -3.25 16.33 -7.88
C GLU A 236 -1.86 16.46 -7.29
N GLU A 237 -1.42 15.47 -6.55
CA GLU A 237 -0.05 15.34 -6.11
C GLU A 237 0.54 14.02 -6.62
N ILE A 238 1.81 14.05 -7.05
CA ILE A 238 2.54 12.87 -7.50
C ILE A 238 3.85 12.81 -6.72
N PHE A 239 4.10 11.68 -6.07
CA PHE A 239 5.31 11.49 -5.27
C PHE A 239 5.78 10.05 -5.30
N MET A 240 7.03 9.84 -4.86
CA MET A 240 7.60 8.51 -4.68
C MET A 240 7.54 8.14 -3.20
N GLY A 241 6.89 7.03 -2.90
CA GLY A 241 6.85 6.47 -1.54
C GLY A 241 8.19 5.85 -1.12
N SER A 242 8.35 5.58 0.16
CA SER A 242 9.51 4.89 0.73
C SER A 242 9.74 3.49 0.14
N ASN A 243 8.70 2.84 -0.31
CA ASN A 243 8.72 1.56 -1.02
C ASN A 243 9.11 1.68 -2.51
N MET A 244 9.60 2.86 -2.95
CA MET A 244 10.05 3.15 -4.32
C MET A 244 8.97 3.03 -5.39
N LYS A 245 7.69 3.03 -5.01
CA LYS A 245 6.56 3.11 -5.94
C LYS A 245 6.11 4.56 -6.11
N THR A 246 5.68 4.92 -7.32
CA THR A 246 5.12 6.25 -7.60
C THR A 246 3.64 6.26 -7.33
N TYR A 247 3.19 7.21 -6.55
CA TYR A 247 1.80 7.43 -6.16
C TYR A 247 1.26 8.72 -6.76
N LYS A 248 -0.05 8.72 -7.00
CA LYS A 248 -0.82 9.90 -7.39
C LYS A 248 -2.05 9.99 -6.50
N HIS A 249 -2.20 11.10 -5.79
CA HIS A 249 -3.45 11.40 -5.10
C HIS A 249 -4.20 12.48 -5.87
N LYS A 250 -5.49 12.27 -6.05
CA LYS A 250 -6.41 13.20 -6.71
C LYS A 250 -7.51 13.57 -5.73
N TYR A 251 -7.60 14.86 -5.38
CA TYR A 251 -8.54 15.35 -4.39
C TYR A 251 -9.57 16.29 -5.01
N PHE A 252 -10.83 16.02 -4.75
CA PHE A 252 -11.93 16.92 -4.98
C PHE A 252 -12.17 17.76 -3.74
N VAL A 253 -12.74 18.96 -3.91
CA VAL A 253 -13.01 19.89 -2.80
C VAL A 253 -14.48 19.89 -2.51
N ALA A 254 -14.85 19.82 -1.24
CA ALA A 254 -16.22 19.92 -0.77
C ALA A 254 -16.34 20.75 0.50
N TYR A 255 -17.46 21.45 0.62
CA TYR A 255 -17.88 22.12 1.83
C TYR A 255 -18.85 21.22 2.62
N MET A 256 -18.69 21.18 3.92
CA MET A 256 -19.58 20.46 4.84
C MET A 256 -20.00 21.44 5.95
N PRO A 257 -21.27 21.92 5.94
CA PRO A 257 -21.78 22.89 6.91
C PRO A 257 -21.85 22.36 8.35
#